data_61702d00792b0dfe4a118f7794a61fc9
#
_entry.id   61702d00792b0dfe4a118f7794a61fc9
#
_cell.length_a   1.000
_cell.length_b   1.000
_cell.length_c   1.000
_cell.angle_alpha   90.00
_cell.angle_beta   90.00
_cell.angle_gamma   90.00
#
_symmetry.space_group_name_H-M   'P 1'
#
loop_
_entity.id
_entity.type
_entity.pdbx_description
1 polymer ?
#
loop_
_entity_poly.entity_id
_entity_poly.type
_entity_poly.pdbx_seq_one_letter_code
_entity_poly.pdbx_strand_id
1 'polypeptide(L)'
;MAYILDGLRSYIGIENSMYRHVSAEELGAKVLDALSDKTGIKKADCIIAGNGVGAGGNISRVMSLSSVFGVGTPAFTIDLQCGSALES
;
A
#
# COMPACT_ATOMS: atom_id res chain seq x y z
N MET A 1 10.20 -4.39 -20.01
CA MET A 1 8.98 -5.18 -19.80
C MET A 1 8.77 -5.39 -18.31
N ALA A 2 7.54 -5.28 -17.85
CA ALA A 2 7.22 -5.46 -16.44
C ALA A 2 6.62 -6.84 -16.18
N TYR A 3 6.93 -7.42 -15.02
CA TYR A 3 6.42 -8.72 -14.61
C TYR A 3 5.77 -8.60 -13.23
N ILE A 4 4.66 -9.32 -13.03
CA ILE A 4 4.05 -9.47 -11.71
C ILE A 4 4.71 -10.68 -11.06
N LEU A 5 5.41 -10.46 -9.94
CA LEU A 5 6.11 -11.53 -9.21
C LEU A 5 5.22 -12.20 -8.18
N ASP A 6 4.39 -11.42 -7.50
CA ASP A 6 3.50 -11.94 -6.46
C ASP A 6 2.39 -10.93 -6.16
N GLY A 7 1.45 -11.32 -5.35
CA GLY A 7 0.35 -10.48 -4.91
C GLY A 7 -0.19 -10.92 -3.56
N LEU A 8 -0.84 -10.00 -2.87
CA LEU A 8 -1.44 -10.24 -1.57
C LEU A 8 -2.57 -9.23 -1.36
N ARG A 9 -3.57 -9.61 -0.61
CA ARG A 9 -4.63 -8.71 -0.18
C ARG A 9 -5.01 -8.94 1.27
N SER A 10 -5.56 -7.93 1.90
CA SER A 10 -6.20 -8.06 3.21
C SER A 10 -7.60 -8.64 3.05
N TYR A 11 -8.23 -8.99 4.16
CA TYR A 11 -9.65 -9.32 4.16
C TYR A 11 -10.47 -8.10 3.77
N ILE A 12 -11.61 -8.33 3.13
CA ILE A 12 -12.58 -7.27 2.87
C ILE A 12 -13.43 -7.11 4.12
N GLY A 13 -13.29 -5.95 4.77
CA GLY A 13 -14.02 -5.65 6.00
C GLY A 13 -15.34 -4.95 5.73
N ILE A 14 -16.34 -5.25 6.55
CA ILE A 14 -17.59 -4.51 6.56
C ILE A 14 -17.36 -3.17 7.24
N GLU A 15 -18.00 -2.10 6.74
CA GLU A 15 -17.92 -0.76 7.33
C GLU A 15 -18.18 -0.79 8.84
N ASN A 16 -17.37 -0.06 9.60
CA ASN A 16 -17.41 0.02 11.05
C ASN A 16 -17.29 -1.35 11.77
N SER A 17 -16.65 -2.32 11.14
CA SER A 17 -16.44 -3.66 11.68
C SER A 17 -14.97 -3.88 12.00
N MET A 18 -14.32 -4.90 11.39
CA MET A 18 -12.98 -5.35 11.77
C MET A 18 -11.87 -4.29 11.59
N TYR A 19 -12.05 -3.32 10.68
CA TYR A 19 -11.06 -2.29 10.41
C TYR A 19 -11.42 -0.90 10.96
N ARG A 20 -12.42 -0.78 11.79
CA ARG A 20 -12.92 0.52 12.27
C ARG A 20 -11.89 1.36 13.02
N HIS A 21 -10.89 0.73 13.62
CA HIS A 21 -9.82 1.39 14.38
C HIS A 21 -8.48 1.39 13.64
N VAL A 22 -8.47 1.00 12.38
CA VAL A 22 -7.26 0.92 11.56
C VAL A 22 -7.35 1.93 10.44
N SER A 23 -6.37 2.82 10.34
CA SER A 23 -6.31 3.76 9.22
C SER A 23 -5.90 3.04 7.93
N ALA A 24 -6.18 3.68 6.79
CA ALA A 24 -5.82 3.10 5.50
C ALA A 24 -4.31 2.92 5.37
N GLU A 25 -3.52 3.89 5.83
CA GLU A 25 -2.06 3.83 5.78
C GLU A 25 -1.51 2.75 6.71
N GLU A 26 -2.10 2.52 7.87
CA GLU A 26 -1.70 1.42 8.77
C GLU A 26 -1.98 0.07 8.12
N LEU A 27 -3.16 -0.11 7.53
CA LEU A 27 -3.52 -1.35 6.85
C LEU A 27 -2.61 -1.59 5.66
N GLY A 28 -2.35 -0.54 4.88
CA GLY A 28 -1.44 -0.62 3.73
C GLY A 28 -0.03 -1.01 4.14
N ALA A 29 0.50 -0.42 5.22
CA ALA A 29 1.82 -0.77 5.74
C ALA A 29 1.88 -2.24 6.17
N LYS A 30 0.84 -2.75 6.81
CA LYS A 30 0.77 -4.17 7.20
C LYS A 30 0.76 -5.10 5.99
N VAL A 31 0.05 -4.73 4.92
CA VAL A 31 0.04 -5.50 3.68
C VAL A 31 1.42 -5.49 3.03
N LEU A 32 2.11 -4.34 3.01
CA LEU A 32 3.48 -4.25 2.50
C LEU A 32 4.44 -5.14 3.30
N ASP A 33 4.34 -5.13 4.62
CA ASP A 33 5.17 -5.98 5.48
C ASP A 33 4.91 -7.46 5.22
N ALA A 34 3.65 -7.85 5.11
CA ALA A 34 3.26 -9.24 4.83
C ALA A 34 3.75 -9.68 3.44
N LEU A 35 3.67 -8.81 2.45
CA LEU A 35 4.17 -9.09 1.10
C LEU A 35 5.70 -9.23 1.10
N SER A 36 6.40 -8.38 1.84
CA SER A 36 7.85 -8.48 2.04
C SER A 36 8.22 -9.82 2.66
N ASP A 37 7.52 -10.26 3.69
CA ASP A 37 7.76 -11.55 4.33
C ASP A 37 7.51 -12.71 3.37
N LYS A 38 6.44 -12.64 2.59
CA LYS A 38 6.06 -13.68 1.63
C LYS A 38 7.10 -13.84 0.52
N THR A 39 7.62 -12.72 0.02
CA THR A 39 8.54 -12.72 -1.13
C THR A 39 10.02 -12.73 -0.75
N GLY A 40 10.35 -12.35 0.49
CA GLY A 40 11.72 -12.13 0.92
C GLY A 40 12.33 -10.82 0.44
N ILE A 41 11.59 -10.00 -0.28
CA ILE A 41 12.05 -8.71 -0.80
C ILE A 41 11.97 -7.67 0.32
N LYS A 42 13.10 -7.04 0.65
CA LYS A 42 13.21 -6.02 1.71
C LYS A 42 13.41 -4.60 1.16
N LYS A 43 13.69 -4.47 -0.13
CA LYS A 43 13.90 -3.18 -0.79
C LYS A 43 13.11 -3.15 -2.08
N ALA A 44 12.61 -1.98 -2.42
CA ALA A 44 11.93 -1.70 -3.68
C ALA A 44 12.48 -0.42 -4.28
N ASP A 45 12.43 -0.31 -5.59
CA ASP A 45 12.82 0.92 -6.27
C ASP A 45 11.82 2.04 -6.03
N CYS A 46 10.54 1.68 -5.89
CA CYS A 46 9.48 2.65 -5.67
C CYS A 46 8.24 1.94 -5.12
N ILE A 47 7.47 2.64 -4.30
CA ILE A 47 6.13 2.21 -3.87
C ILE A 47 5.12 3.16 -4.49
N ILE A 48 4.12 2.59 -5.18
CA ILE A 48 3.06 3.35 -5.80
C ILE A 48 1.73 2.85 -5.24
N ALA A 49 0.95 3.74 -4.65
CA ALA A 49 -0.37 3.40 -4.13
C ALA A 49 -1.46 4.16 -4.87
N GLY A 50 -2.57 3.49 -5.10
CA GLY A 50 -3.78 4.13 -5.60
C GLY A 50 -4.61 4.66 -4.44
N ASN A 51 -5.10 5.88 -4.56
CA ASN A 51 -5.97 6.51 -3.57
C ASN A 51 -7.10 7.24 -4.30
N GLY A 52 -8.17 6.51 -4.61
CA GLY A 52 -9.28 7.05 -5.40
C GLY A 52 -10.12 8.03 -4.60
N VAL A 53 -10.54 7.65 -3.41
CA VAL A 53 -11.29 8.48 -2.48
C VAL A 53 -10.79 8.14 -1.07
N GLY A 54 -10.19 9.09 -0.39
CA GLY A 54 -9.67 8.79 0.94
C GLY A 54 -8.86 9.92 1.53
N ALA A 55 -7.88 9.54 2.34
CA ALA A 55 -7.03 10.49 3.04
C ALA A 55 -6.28 11.41 2.07
N GLY A 56 -6.09 12.66 2.47
CA GLY A 56 -5.28 13.60 1.72
C GLY A 56 -3.79 13.32 1.85
N GLY A 57 -3.01 14.00 1.05
CA GLY A 57 -1.56 13.87 1.06
C GLY A 57 -1.04 12.62 0.35
N ASN A 58 0.24 12.35 0.52
CA ASN A 58 0.88 11.19 -0.12
C ASN A 58 0.77 9.96 0.78
N ILE A 59 -0.35 9.25 0.69
CA ILE A 59 -0.62 8.05 1.50
C ILE A 59 0.45 6.98 1.25
N SER A 60 0.94 6.84 0.03
CA SER A 60 1.99 5.88 -0.32
C SER A 60 3.26 6.12 0.49
N ARG A 61 3.64 7.39 0.68
CA ARG A 61 4.81 7.74 1.47
C ARG A 61 4.63 7.39 2.94
N VAL A 62 3.45 7.65 3.50
CA VAL A 62 3.14 7.28 4.89
C VAL A 62 3.20 5.76 5.07
N MET A 63 2.64 5.00 4.13
CA MET A 63 2.72 3.54 4.15
C MET A 63 4.16 3.05 4.09
N SER A 64 4.98 3.63 3.20
CA SER A 64 6.39 3.28 3.07
C SER A 64 7.15 3.53 4.37
N LEU A 65 6.97 4.69 4.98
CA LEU A 65 7.65 5.05 6.23
C LEU A 65 7.23 4.17 7.40
N SER A 66 6.02 3.64 7.38
CA SER A 66 5.48 2.77 8.43
C SER A 66 5.77 1.28 8.19
N SER A 67 6.37 0.93 7.07
CA SER A 67 6.67 -0.45 6.68
C SER A 67 8.17 -0.73 6.75
N VAL A 68 8.55 -1.97 6.40
CA VAL A 68 9.96 -2.38 6.35
C VAL A 68 10.75 -1.62 5.28
N PHE A 69 10.08 -1.03 4.29
CA PHE A 69 10.75 -0.28 3.21
C PHE A 69 11.31 1.06 3.68
N GLY A 70 10.67 1.68 4.68
CA GLY A 70 11.21 2.85 5.38
C GLY A 70 11.52 4.06 4.50
N VAL A 71 12.47 4.88 4.97
CA VAL A 71 12.83 6.15 4.32
C VAL A 71 13.61 5.99 3.03
N GLY A 72 14.24 4.84 2.83
CA GLY A 72 15.10 4.60 1.66
C GLY A 72 14.36 4.31 0.36
N THR A 73 13.05 4.08 0.42
CA THR A 73 12.26 3.73 -0.76
C THR A 73 11.38 4.92 -1.17
N PRO A 74 11.55 5.43 -2.40
CA PRO A 74 10.65 6.46 -2.91
C PRO A 74 9.21 5.96 -3.00
N ALA A 75 8.26 6.84 -2.73
CA ALA A 75 6.85 6.48 -2.78
C ALA A 75 6.01 7.66 -3.28
N PHE A 76 5.01 7.36 -4.11
CA PHE A 76 4.04 8.34 -4.56
C PHE A 76 2.65 7.73 -4.71
N THR A 77 1.65 8.59 -4.76
CA THR A 77 0.25 8.20 -4.77
C THR A 77 -0.39 8.60 -6.08
N ILE A 78 -1.21 7.72 -6.65
CA ILE A 78 -1.97 7.98 -7.86
C ILE A 78 -3.45 8.09 -7.50
N ASP A 79 -4.11 9.11 -8.00
CA ASP A 79 -5.55 9.29 -7.89
C ASP A 79 -6.17 9.30 -9.28
N LEU A 80 -6.76 8.19 -9.66
CA LEU A 80 -7.52 8.03 -10.90
C LEU A 80 -8.89 7.43 -10.55
N GLN A 81 -9.48 7.90 -9.47
CA GLN A 81 -10.76 7.41 -8.96
C GLN A 81 -10.76 5.88 -8.88
N CYS A 82 -11.78 5.21 -9.43
CA CYS A 82 -11.89 3.75 -9.34
C CYS A 82 -10.76 2.98 -10.05
N GLY A 83 -10.03 3.62 -10.95
CA GLY A 83 -8.89 3.02 -11.66
C GLY A 83 -7.54 3.19 -10.97
N SER A 84 -7.48 3.86 -9.81
CA SER A 84 -6.21 4.25 -9.19
C SER A 84 -5.28 3.07 -8.91
N ALA A 85 -5.80 1.98 -8.37
CA ALA A 85 -4.99 0.81 -8.03
C ALA A 85 -4.44 0.11 -9.28
N LEU A 86 -5.22 0.05 -10.34
CA LEU A 86 -4.77 -0.56 -11.60
C LEU A 86 -3.69 0.29 -12.27
N GLU A 87 -3.84 1.62 -12.23
CA GLU A 87 -2.86 2.55 -12.80
C GLU A 87 -1.56 2.55 -12.00
N SER A 88 -1.65 2.39 -10.66
CA SER A 88 -0.47 2.32 -9.83
C SER A 88 0.30 1.03 -10.05
#